data_da3477fe18ca5307456970967cfefcf1
#
_entry.id   da3477fe18ca5307456970967cfefcf1
#
_cell.length_a   1.000
_cell.length_b   1.000
_cell.length_c   1.000
_cell.angle_alpha   90.00
_cell.angle_beta   90.00
_cell.angle_gamma   90.00
#
_symmetry.space_group_name_H-M   'P 1'
#
loop_
_entity.id
_entity.type
_entity.pdbx_description
1 polymer ?
#
loop_
_entity_poly.entity_id
_entity_poly.type
_entity_poly.pdbx_seq_one_letter_code
_entity_poly.pdbx_strand_id
1 'polypeptide(L)'
;MPASIEIASLFLLLVGVGLAFSDIRLSGWVVGWILLSGALLVQWFRNVLSYSLERGGADAEIFRVADDWMGLGFSLLIVASMYMMREVLARHSLAEERLRVVSSAAQDAVVMMDNAGRIAFWNEAGRRIFGYSTQEARGKKLSELIIPAKQRTDFERNFVDFRRTGQAPVIGKTHELAGLRKDGAEIVAEVSISGVSIDSKWHAICIFRDITERKRSEQMIALEYAVARCLDGADSVAEALRAVIRAMCQTMNWDCGRYLRADESAGVLRLVEYWYVQEAAMQDFLDAAQNFSYGPGVGMSGKVWQSGQPLWIPDITKDARALTAIFKAESGVRSAFVFPVKAEGRTIGVLAFNSREIREPDAQLLAAVRVIGSQVGGFIQRKHEALA
;
A
#
# COMPACT_ATOMS: atom_id res chain seq x y z
N MET A 1 8.64 -20.00 66.95
CA MET A 1 8.22 -18.80 66.17
C MET A 1 6.97 -18.21 66.79
N PRO A 2 6.76 -16.89 66.83
CA PRO A 2 5.55 -16.33 67.40
C PRO A 2 4.32 -16.72 66.55
N ALA A 3 3.26 -17.18 67.20
CA ALA A 3 1.99 -17.64 66.58
C ALA A 3 1.41 -16.68 65.52
N SER A 4 1.78 -15.38 65.56
CA SER A 4 1.39 -14.36 64.62
C SER A 4 1.99 -14.54 63.20
N ILE A 5 3.19 -15.11 63.07
CA ILE A 5 3.87 -15.37 61.78
C ILE A 5 3.24 -16.58 61.09
N GLU A 6 2.88 -17.61 61.83
CA GLU A 6 2.23 -18.79 61.31
C GLU A 6 0.82 -18.52 60.82
N ILE A 7 0.05 -17.74 61.56
CA ILE A 7 -1.29 -17.29 61.15
C ILE A 7 -1.21 -16.42 59.89
N ALA A 8 -0.22 -15.53 59.78
CA ALA A 8 0.00 -14.73 58.60
C ALA A 8 0.37 -15.56 57.36
N SER A 9 1.20 -16.60 57.51
CA SER A 9 1.56 -17.48 56.41
C SER A 9 0.37 -18.33 55.91
N LEU A 10 -0.47 -18.81 56.81
CA LEU A 10 -1.72 -19.49 56.51
C LEU A 10 -2.71 -18.59 55.75
N PHE A 11 -2.84 -17.36 56.16
CA PHE A 11 -3.68 -16.37 55.46
C PHE A 11 -3.18 -16.06 54.06
N LEU A 12 -1.87 -15.86 53.88
CA LEU A 12 -1.25 -15.62 52.59
C LEU A 12 -1.43 -16.82 51.62
N LEU A 13 -1.34 -18.05 52.11
CA LEU A 13 -1.60 -19.26 51.30
C LEU A 13 -3.06 -19.34 50.83
N LEU A 14 -4.02 -19.02 51.74
CA LEU A 14 -5.45 -18.97 51.38
C LEU A 14 -5.75 -17.91 50.35
N VAL A 15 -5.15 -16.73 50.49
CA VAL A 15 -5.26 -15.66 49.47
C VAL A 15 -4.67 -16.11 48.13
N GLY A 16 -3.51 -16.81 48.15
CA GLY A 16 -2.89 -17.39 46.95
C GLY A 16 -3.77 -18.40 46.24
N VAL A 17 -4.44 -19.26 46.99
CA VAL A 17 -5.42 -20.22 46.44
C VAL A 17 -6.61 -19.49 45.82
N GLY A 18 -7.14 -18.47 46.51
CA GLY A 18 -8.24 -17.66 46.00
C GLY A 18 -7.90 -16.95 44.68
N LEU A 19 -6.72 -16.35 44.60
CA LEU A 19 -6.20 -15.71 43.39
C LEU A 19 -6.02 -16.73 42.24
N ALA A 20 -5.44 -17.91 42.54
CA ALA A 20 -5.25 -18.97 41.53
C ALA A 20 -6.61 -19.43 40.94
N PHE A 21 -7.66 -19.56 41.78
CA PHE A 21 -9.01 -19.87 41.30
C PHE A 21 -9.64 -18.75 40.49
N SER A 22 -9.39 -17.49 40.83
CA SER A 22 -9.84 -16.33 40.06
C SER A 22 -9.22 -16.32 38.67
N ASP A 23 -7.93 -16.60 38.55
CA ASP A 23 -7.17 -16.60 37.32
C ASP A 23 -7.52 -17.74 36.35
N ILE A 24 -8.05 -18.86 36.87
CA ILE A 24 -8.62 -19.96 36.04
C ILE A 24 -9.71 -19.42 35.12
N ARG A 25 -10.54 -18.52 35.63
CA ARG A 25 -11.67 -17.94 34.90
C ARG A 25 -11.26 -16.91 33.84
N LEU A 26 -10.12 -16.26 34.03
CA LEU A 26 -9.59 -15.18 33.18
C LEU A 26 -8.64 -15.67 32.10
N SER A 27 -7.84 -16.72 32.38
CA SER A 27 -6.73 -17.13 31.50
C SER A 27 -7.02 -18.31 30.58
N GLY A 28 -8.11 -19.07 30.81
CA GLY A 28 -8.39 -20.32 30.08
C GLY A 28 -7.40 -21.45 30.32
N TRP A 29 -6.43 -21.29 31.22
CA TRP A 29 -5.36 -22.26 31.53
C TRP A 29 -5.77 -23.18 32.68
N VAL A 30 -6.95 -23.76 32.53
CA VAL A 30 -7.66 -24.45 33.61
C VAL A 30 -6.82 -25.49 34.34
N VAL A 31 -6.12 -26.35 33.61
CA VAL A 31 -5.42 -27.52 34.24
C VAL A 31 -4.18 -27.07 35.02
N GLY A 32 -3.37 -26.18 34.50
CA GLY A 32 -2.18 -25.65 35.18
C GLY A 32 -2.54 -24.93 36.48
N TRP A 33 -3.58 -24.11 36.47
CA TRP A 33 -4.06 -23.39 37.64
C TRP A 33 -4.72 -24.33 38.69
N ILE A 34 -5.43 -25.39 38.25
CA ILE A 34 -5.99 -26.40 39.13
C ILE A 34 -4.87 -27.12 39.87
N LEU A 35 -3.80 -27.54 39.17
CA LEU A 35 -2.66 -28.20 39.78
C LEU A 35 -1.90 -27.30 40.76
N LEU A 36 -1.71 -26.03 40.40
CA LEU A 36 -1.08 -25.07 41.30
C LEU A 36 -1.91 -24.81 42.54
N SER A 37 -3.24 -24.62 42.35
CA SER A 37 -4.18 -24.47 43.48
C SER A 37 -4.20 -25.71 44.39
N GLY A 38 -4.15 -26.91 43.79
CA GLY A 38 -4.04 -28.17 44.54
C GLY A 38 -2.74 -28.25 45.34
N ALA A 39 -1.61 -27.84 44.76
CA ALA A 39 -0.33 -27.78 45.46
C ALA A 39 -0.38 -26.82 46.65
N LEU A 40 -0.93 -25.63 46.49
CA LEU A 40 -1.09 -24.64 47.55
C LEU A 40 -2.00 -25.13 48.67
N LEU A 41 -3.07 -25.88 48.35
CA LEU A 41 -3.96 -26.50 49.33
C LEU A 41 -3.24 -27.59 50.15
N VAL A 42 -2.45 -28.46 49.49
CA VAL A 42 -1.64 -29.48 50.17
C VAL A 42 -0.65 -28.81 51.11
N GLN A 43 0.02 -27.75 50.69
CA GLN A 43 0.96 -27.00 51.51
C GLN A 43 0.25 -26.33 52.71
N TRP A 44 -0.93 -25.74 52.50
CA TRP A 44 -1.73 -25.16 53.57
C TRP A 44 -2.13 -26.21 54.60
N PHE A 45 -2.64 -27.38 54.16
CA PHE A 45 -3.03 -28.49 55.03
C PHE A 45 -1.84 -29.02 55.84
N ARG A 46 -0.66 -29.14 55.21
CA ARG A 46 0.58 -29.52 55.87
C ARG A 46 0.95 -28.56 57.00
N ASN A 47 0.88 -27.25 56.74
CA ASN A 47 1.18 -26.22 57.77
C ASN A 47 0.17 -26.27 58.93
N VAL A 48 -1.13 -26.46 58.64
CA VAL A 48 -2.17 -26.60 59.66
C VAL A 48 -1.94 -27.85 60.52
N LEU A 49 -1.57 -28.95 59.90
CA LEU A 49 -1.28 -30.23 60.58
C LEU A 49 -0.06 -30.08 61.49
N SER A 50 1.06 -29.56 61.00
CA SER A 50 2.26 -29.30 61.79
C SER A 50 1.97 -28.41 63.02
N TYR A 51 1.18 -27.34 62.84
CA TYR A 51 0.78 -26.46 63.95
C TYR A 51 -0.08 -27.18 65.01
N SER A 52 -0.97 -28.08 64.59
CA SER A 52 -1.83 -28.84 65.48
C SER A 52 -1.05 -29.88 66.30
N LEU A 53 -0.02 -30.44 65.72
CA LEU A 53 0.83 -31.47 66.33
C LEU A 53 1.78 -30.92 67.40
N GLU A 54 2.32 -29.71 67.19
CA GLU A 54 3.14 -29.06 68.20
C GLU A 54 2.38 -28.80 69.52
N ARG A 55 1.04 -28.77 69.45
CA ARG A 55 0.15 -28.57 70.63
C ARG A 55 -0.45 -29.86 71.25
N GLY A 56 -0.44 -30.96 70.54
CA GLY A 56 -1.30 -32.13 70.88
C GLY A 56 -0.63 -33.36 71.41
N GLY A 57 0.71 -33.47 71.48
CA GLY A 57 1.39 -34.63 72.17
C GLY A 57 1.12 -36.03 71.58
N ALA A 58 0.71 -36.14 70.29
CA ALA A 58 0.42 -37.43 69.64
C ALA A 58 1.66 -38.03 68.97
N ASP A 59 1.65 -39.36 68.68
CA ASP A 59 2.76 -40.15 68.12
C ASP A 59 3.53 -39.49 67.01
N ALA A 60 4.65 -38.88 67.31
CA ALA A 60 5.45 -38.01 66.43
C ALA A 60 6.02 -38.75 65.20
N GLU A 61 6.05 -40.08 65.20
CA GLU A 61 6.64 -40.86 64.10
C GLU A 61 5.71 -41.03 62.89
N ILE A 62 4.42 -41.31 63.13
CA ILE A 62 3.41 -41.46 62.06
C ILE A 62 3.20 -40.12 61.34
N PHE A 63 3.22 -39.01 62.07
CA PHE A 63 3.01 -37.69 61.52
C PHE A 63 4.21 -37.16 60.71
N ARG A 64 5.44 -37.53 61.09
CA ARG A 64 6.63 -37.16 60.31
C ARG A 64 6.61 -37.83 58.93
N VAL A 65 6.21 -39.14 58.88
CA VAL A 65 6.05 -39.85 57.61
C VAL A 65 4.95 -39.23 56.77
N ALA A 66 3.81 -38.79 57.33
CA ALA A 66 2.75 -38.13 56.64
C ALA A 66 3.19 -36.75 56.08
N ASP A 67 3.98 -35.97 56.83
CA ASP A 67 4.53 -34.68 56.41
C ASP A 67 5.49 -34.84 55.22
N ASP A 68 6.35 -35.86 55.24
CA ASP A 68 7.28 -36.16 54.13
C ASP A 68 6.52 -36.53 52.83
N TRP A 69 5.47 -37.37 52.92
CA TRP A 69 4.64 -37.75 51.79
C TRP A 69 3.84 -36.54 51.23
N MET A 70 3.32 -35.68 52.10
CA MET A 70 2.66 -34.44 51.68
C MET A 70 3.61 -33.46 51.00
N GLY A 71 4.87 -33.35 51.49
CA GLY A 71 5.94 -32.58 50.88
C GLY A 71 6.31 -33.08 49.49
N LEU A 72 6.38 -34.39 49.30
CA LEU A 72 6.64 -35.03 48.02
C LEU A 72 5.47 -34.80 47.05
N GLY A 73 4.24 -34.97 47.51
CA GLY A 73 3.02 -34.68 46.72
C GLY A 73 2.95 -33.22 46.26
N PHE A 74 3.25 -32.26 47.15
CA PHE A 74 3.34 -30.85 46.82
C PHE A 74 4.37 -30.58 45.73
N SER A 75 5.58 -31.13 45.85
CA SER A 75 6.66 -30.98 44.88
C SER A 75 6.28 -31.54 43.50
N LEU A 76 5.65 -32.70 43.44
CA LEU A 76 5.16 -33.31 42.21
C LEU A 76 4.07 -32.48 41.54
N LEU A 77 3.12 -31.91 42.30
CA LEU A 77 2.07 -31.05 41.78
C LEU A 77 2.64 -29.75 41.20
N ILE A 78 3.63 -29.16 41.85
CA ILE A 78 4.31 -27.95 41.31
C ILE A 78 5.03 -28.30 40.02
N VAL A 79 5.82 -29.35 39.96
CA VAL A 79 6.55 -29.78 38.76
C VAL A 79 5.58 -30.06 37.62
N ALA A 80 4.48 -30.78 37.88
CA ALA A 80 3.45 -31.04 36.89
C ALA A 80 2.78 -29.76 36.38
N SER A 81 2.46 -28.82 37.28
CA SER A 81 1.91 -27.50 36.93
C SER A 81 2.86 -26.71 36.07
N MET A 82 4.15 -26.64 36.42
CA MET A 82 5.18 -25.94 35.62
C MET A 82 5.36 -26.59 34.26
N TYR A 83 5.35 -27.92 34.17
CA TYR A 83 5.45 -28.62 32.88
C TYR A 83 4.26 -28.31 31.97
N MET A 84 3.02 -28.38 32.47
CA MET A 84 1.83 -28.06 31.72
C MET A 84 1.80 -26.59 31.31
N MET A 85 2.18 -25.69 32.21
CA MET A 85 2.28 -24.26 31.91
C MET A 85 3.27 -23.99 30.76
N ARG A 86 4.45 -24.61 30.81
CA ARG A 86 5.47 -24.52 29.76
C ARG A 86 4.92 -25.00 28.40
N GLU A 87 4.18 -26.11 28.39
CA GLU A 87 3.64 -26.66 27.15
C GLU A 87 2.55 -25.78 26.54
N VAL A 88 1.67 -25.21 27.38
CA VAL A 88 0.64 -24.25 26.93
C VAL A 88 1.28 -22.97 26.38
N LEU A 89 2.26 -22.41 27.07
CA LEU A 89 3.01 -21.24 26.61
C LEU A 89 3.73 -21.52 25.29
N ALA A 90 4.37 -22.69 25.16
CA ALA A 90 5.06 -23.06 23.92
C ALA A 90 4.09 -23.23 22.74
N ARG A 91 2.91 -23.78 22.95
CA ARG A 91 1.88 -23.91 21.91
C ARG A 91 1.32 -22.56 21.51
N HIS A 92 1.12 -21.64 22.45
CA HIS A 92 0.62 -20.29 22.17
C HIS A 92 1.63 -19.49 21.38
N SER A 93 2.91 -19.51 21.79
CA SER A 93 3.99 -18.81 21.07
C SER A 93 4.20 -19.37 19.65
N LEU A 94 4.09 -20.70 19.47
CA LEU A 94 4.22 -21.32 18.16
C LEU A 94 3.06 -20.96 17.22
N ALA A 95 1.84 -20.86 17.74
CA ALA A 95 0.68 -20.44 16.94
C ALA A 95 0.80 -18.96 16.49
N GLU A 96 1.20 -18.07 17.40
CA GLU A 96 1.46 -16.67 17.07
C GLU A 96 2.60 -16.51 16.05
N GLU A 97 3.68 -17.29 16.21
CA GLU A 97 4.80 -17.25 15.29
C GLU A 97 4.40 -17.76 13.89
N ARG A 98 3.61 -18.84 13.80
CA ARG A 98 3.09 -19.34 12.53
C ARG A 98 2.22 -18.29 11.83
N LEU A 99 1.31 -17.65 12.53
CA LEU A 99 0.48 -16.57 11.97
C LEU A 99 1.34 -15.40 11.51
N ARG A 100 2.38 -15.04 12.27
CA ARG A 100 3.33 -13.99 11.92
C ARG A 100 4.13 -14.35 10.67
N VAL A 101 4.65 -15.58 10.57
CA VAL A 101 5.41 -16.05 9.41
C VAL A 101 4.53 -16.07 8.15
N VAL A 102 3.33 -16.66 8.23
CA VAL A 102 2.39 -16.70 7.10
C VAL A 102 2.01 -15.28 6.63
N SER A 103 1.69 -14.39 7.57
CA SER A 103 1.31 -13.01 7.21
C SER A 103 2.50 -12.18 6.73
N SER A 104 3.73 -12.47 7.19
CA SER A 104 4.93 -11.76 6.72
C SER A 104 5.39 -12.21 5.34
N ALA A 105 5.16 -13.48 4.98
CA ALA A 105 5.44 -14.03 3.65
C ALA A 105 4.41 -13.58 2.61
N ALA A 106 3.26 -13.05 3.02
CA ALA A 106 2.24 -12.55 2.10
C ALA A 106 2.78 -11.36 1.27
N GLN A 107 2.48 -11.36 -0.02
CA GLN A 107 2.78 -10.22 -0.89
C GLN A 107 1.81 -9.06 -0.68
N ASP A 108 0.57 -9.38 -0.29
CA ASP A 108 -0.51 -8.43 -0.06
C ASP A 108 -0.47 -7.88 1.37
N ALA A 109 -0.80 -6.60 1.55
CA ALA A 109 -0.93 -6.00 2.87
C ALA A 109 -2.18 -6.53 3.56
N VAL A 110 -2.00 -7.14 4.73
CA VAL A 110 -3.10 -7.59 5.59
C VAL A 110 -3.19 -6.61 6.76
N VAL A 111 -4.34 -5.96 6.86
CA VAL A 111 -4.61 -4.94 7.88
C VAL A 111 -5.89 -5.31 8.61
N MET A 112 -5.85 -5.33 9.93
CA MET A 112 -7.08 -5.45 10.74
C MET A 112 -7.36 -4.13 11.43
N MET A 113 -8.60 -3.70 11.33
CA MET A 113 -9.11 -2.47 11.92
C MET A 113 -10.14 -2.82 13.00
N ASP A 114 -10.02 -2.18 14.16
CA ASP A 114 -10.96 -2.36 15.27
C ASP A 114 -12.27 -1.58 15.06
N ASN A 115 -13.20 -1.72 16.01
CA ASN A 115 -14.49 -1.03 16.00
C ASN A 115 -14.40 0.51 16.10
N ALA A 116 -13.23 1.06 16.44
CA ALA A 116 -12.96 2.50 16.44
C ALA A 116 -12.29 2.99 15.14
N GLY A 117 -12.07 2.11 14.17
CA GLY A 117 -11.36 2.42 12.93
C GLY A 117 -9.84 2.49 13.07
N ARG A 118 -9.29 2.00 14.20
CA ARG A 118 -7.85 1.99 14.47
C ARG A 118 -7.24 0.68 14.01
N ILE A 119 -6.04 0.77 13.51
CA ILE A 119 -5.26 -0.38 13.05
C ILE A 119 -4.85 -1.23 14.26
N ALA A 120 -5.40 -2.44 14.36
CA ALA A 120 -5.07 -3.44 15.36
C ALA A 120 -3.95 -4.38 14.88
N PHE A 121 -3.91 -4.68 13.57
CA PHE A 121 -2.90 -5.51 12.94
C PHE A 121 -2.40 -4.91 11.62
N TRP A 122 -1.09 -5.04 11.37
CA TRP A 122 -0.39 -4.55 10.20
C TRP A 122 0.77 -5.49 9.89
N ASN A 123 0.73 -6.16 8.73
CA ASN A 123 1.80 -7.09 8.36
C ASN A 123 2.97 -6.38 7.67
N GLU A 124 4.02 -7.15 7.37
CA GLU A 124 5.23 -6.64 6.72
C GLU A 124 4.97 -6.16 5.27
N ALA A 125 4.01 -6.76 4.55
CA ALA A 125 3.62 -6.26 3.24
C ALA A 125 2.96 -4.87 3.32
N GLY A 126 2.20 -4.59 4.39
CA GLY A 126 1.69 -3.25 4.65
C GLY A 126 2.82 -2.21 4.77
N ARG A 127 3.93 -2.56 5.43
CA ARG A 127 5.12 -1.71 5.49
C ARG A 127 5.72 -1.47 4.10
N ARG A 128 5.87 -2.53 3.30
CA ARG A 128 6.43 -2.42 1.93
C ARG A 128 5.56 -1.57 1.01
N ILE A 129 4.24 -1.78 1.06
CA ILE A 129 3.29 -1.11 0.15
C ILE A 129 3.07 0.34 0.56
N PHE A 130 2.82 0.62 1.84
CA PHE A 130 2.43 1.95 2.31
C PHE A 130 3.55 2.77 2.96
N GLY A 131 4.70 2.14 3.29
CA GLY A 131 5.86 2.82 3.87
C GLY A 131 5.81 3.06 5.37
N TYR A 132 4.76 2.65 6.08
CA TYR A 132 4.64 2.78 7.53
C TYR A 132 5.09 1.51 8.23
N SER A 133 5.92 1.61 9.25
CA SER A 133 6.24 0.49 10.13
C SER A 133 5.02 0.06 10.95
N THR A 134 5.03 -1.18 11.45
CA THR A 134 3.95 -1.68 12.32
C THR A 134 3.77 -0.82 13.56
N GLN A 135 4.86 -0.27 14.12
CA GLN A 135 4.80 0.61 15.29
C GLN A 135 4.15 1.96 14.99
N GLU A 136 4.41 2.52 13.81
CA GLU A 136 3.80 3.78 13.36
C GLU A 136 2.32 3.61 13.01
N ALA A 137 1.94 2.48 12.41
CA ALA A 137 0.58 2.22 11.94
C ALA A 137 -0.37 1.82 13.07
N ARG A 138 0.09 0.98 14.00
CA ARG A 138 -0.76 0.42 15.06
C ARG A 138 -1.37 1.51 15.94
N GLY A 139 -2.69 1.42 16.18
CA GLY A 139 -3.48 2.37 16.96
C GLY A 139 -3.85 3.67 16.24
N LYS A 140 -3.31 3.91 15.03
CA LYS A 140 -3.72 5.04 14.19
C LYS A 140 -5.01 4.71 13.46
N LYS A 141 -5.77 5.72 13.05
CA LYS A 141 -6.93 5.52 12.19
C LYS A 141 -6.49 5.19 10.77
N LEU A 142 -7.10 4.15 10.19
CA LEU A 142 -6.82 3.73 8.82
C LEU A 142 -7.08 4.86 7.82
N SER A 143 -8.19 5.60 8.02
CA SER A 143 -8.60 6.71 7.16
C SER A 143 -7.59 7.85 7.11
N GLU A 144 -6.90 8.12 8.22
CA GLU A 144 -5.89 9.18 8.28
C GLU A 144 -4.57 8.77 7.65
N LEU A 145 -4.25 7.47 7.71
CA LEU A 145 -2.95 6.95 7.33
C LEU A 145 -2.81 6.67 5.84
N ILE A 146 -3.76 5.92 5.26
CA ILE A 146 -3.63 5.39 3.89
C ILE A 146 -4.76 5.78 2.94
N ILE A 147 -5.77 6.53 3.41
CA ILE A 147 -6.88 6.94 2.54
C ILE A 147 -6.69 8.38 2.08
N PRO A 148 -6.69 8.66 0.76
CA PRO A 148 -6.60 10.01 0.23
C PRO A 148 -7.70 10.91 0.78
N ALA A 149 -7.40 12.20 1.03
CA ALA A 149 -8.30 13.15 1.68
C ALA A 149 -9.68 13.23 1.01
N LYS A 150 -9.72 13.18 -0.31
CA LYS A 150 -10.96 13.22 -1.11
C LYS A 150 -11.92 12.04 -0.90
N GLN A 151 -11.41 10.89 -0.39
CA GLN A 151 -12.18 9.67 -0.17
C GLN A 151 -12.53 9.43 1.31
N ARG A 152 -11.96 10.21 2.24
CA ARG A 152 -12.14 10.01 3.70
C ARG A 152 -13.59 10.14 4.14
N THR A 153 -14.32 11.10 3.60
CA THR A 153 -15.73 11.33 3.97
C THR A 153 -16.62 10.13 3.65
N ASP A 154 -16.43 9.52 2.47
CA ASP A 154 -17.20 8.35 2.07
C ASP A 154 -16.79 7.11 2.88
N PHE A 155 -15.49 6.96 3.17
CA PHE A 155 -15.00 5.92 4.06
C PHE A 155 -15.65 6.02 5.45
N GLU A 156 -15.60 7.18 6.09
CA GLU A 156 -16.15 7.40 7.43
C GLU A 156 -17.66 7.14 7.48
N ARG A 157 -18.40 7.52 6.44
CA ARG A 157 -19.83 7.23 6.32
C ARG A 157 -20.10 5.72 6.30
N ASN A 158 -19.41 4.98 5.43
CA ASN A 158 -19.56 3.53 5.32
C ASN A 158 -19.09 2.81 6.60
N PHE A 159 -18.10 3.34 7.29
CA PHE A 159 -17.58 2.79 8.53
C PHE A 159 -18.58 2.89 9.69
N VAL A 160 -19.40 3.95 9.77
CA VAL A 160 -20.45 4.09 10.78
C VAL A 160 -21.45 2.93 10.71
N ASP A 161 -21.90 2.56 9.52
CA ASP A 161 -22.83 1.44 9.34
C ASP A 161 -22.15 0.09 9.62
N PHE A 162 -20.91 -0.09 9.15
CA PHE A 162 -20.15 -1.29 9.39
C PHE A 162 -19.98 -1.60 10.89
N ARG A 163 -19.55 -0.64 11.70
CA ARG A 163 -19.31 -0.89 13.13
C ARG A 163 -20.57 -1.27 13.90
N ARG A 164 -21.76 -0.90 13.39
CA ARG A 164 -23.06 -1.20 13.99
C ARG A 164 -23.59 -2.57 13.56
N THR A 165 -23.43 -2.92 12.29
CA THR A 165 -24.11 -4.07 11.68
C THR A 165 -23.17 -5.17 11.20
N GLY A 166 -21.86 -4.88 11.08
CA GLY A 166 -20.90 -5.73 10.40
C GLY A 166 -21.02 -5.71 8.87
N GLN A 167 -21.91 -4.87 8.34
CA GLN A 167 -22.23 -4.79 6.92
C GLN A 167 -21.91 -3.39 6.38
N ALA A 168 -21.36 -3.34 5.17
CA ALA A 168 -21.20 -2.13 4.38
C ALA A 168 -21.18 -2.52 2.89
N PRO A 169 -21.43 -1.61 1.95
CA PRO A 169 -21.45 -1.91 0.52
C PRO A 169 -20.17 -2.54 -0.02
N VAL A 170 -19.03 -2.29 0.66
CA VAL A 170 -17.70 -2.77 0.30
C VAL A 170 -17.34 -4.13 0.90
N ILE A 171 -18.13 -4.66 1.86
CA ILE A 171 -17.87 -5.93 2.53
C ILE A 171 -18.19 -7.12 1.61
N GLY A 172 -17.27 -8.11 1.58
CA GLY A 172 -17.41 -9.33 0.79
C GLY A 172 -17.21 -9.15 -0.71
N LYS A 173 -16.71 -7.99 -1.14
CA LYS A 173 -16.39 -7.67 -2.53
C LYS A 173 -14.97 -7.15 -2.63
N THR A 174 -14.41 -7.27 -3.83
CA THR A 174 -13.13 -6.66 -4.17
C THR A 174 -13.36 -5.35 -4.91
N HIS A 175 -12.65 -4.31 -4.51
CA HIS A 175 -12.75 -2.97 -5.07
C HIS A 175 -11.38 -2.45 -5.44
N GLU A 176 -11.30 -1.67 -6.52
CA GLU A 176 -10.11 -0.89 -6.84
C GLU A 176 -10.24 0.48 -6.18
N LEU A 177 -9.33 0.81 -5.29
CA LEU A 177 -9.35 2.05 -4.51
C LEU A 177 -7.97 2.72 -4.56
N ALA A 178 -7.96 4.05 -4.49
CA ALA A 178 -6.70 4.77 -4.31
C ALA A 178 -6.21 4.63 -2.86
N GLY A 179 -4.92 4.36 -2.70
CA GLY A 179 -4.23 4.34 -1.42
C GLY A 179 -3.15 5.42 -1.39
N LEU A 180 -2.83 5.94 -0.20
CA LEU A 180 -1.79 6.94 0.02
C LEU A 180 -0.60 6.32 0.74
N ARG A 181 0.60 6.48 0.20
CA ARG A 181 1.86 6.08 0.85
C ARG A 181 2.35 7.17 1.80
N LYS A 182 3.26 6.82 2.68
CA LYS A 182 3.90 7.74 3.64
C LYS A 182 4.64 8.90 2.97
N ASP A 183 5.21 8.68 1.80
CA ASP A 183 5.91 9.69 0.99
C ASP A 183 4.95 10.62 0.21
N GLY A 184 3.64 10.39 0.33
CA GLY A 184 2.61 11.15 -0.37
C GLY A 184 2.24 10.61 -1.75
N ALA A 185 2.89 9.55 -2.23
CA ALA A 185 2.55 8.93 -3.50
C ALA A 185 1.20 8.20 -3.42
N GLU A 186 0.34 8.41 -4.42
CA GLU A 186 -0.89 7.64 -4.57
C GLU A 186 -0.60 6.32 -5.29
N ILE A 187 -1.23 5.23 -4.84
CA ILE A 187 -1.21 3.91 -5.46
C ILE A 187 -2.63 3.48 -5.82
N VAL A 188 -2.75 2.58 -6.76
CA VAL A 188 -4.01 1.87 -7.02
C VAL A 188 -3.94 0.52 -6.32
N ALA A 189 -4.82 0.32 -5.36
CA ALA A 189 -4.90 -0.92 -4.59
C ALA A 189 -6.20 -1.67 -4.92
N GLU A 190 -6.08 -2.96 -5.17
CA GLU A 190 -7.19 -3.89 -5.15
C GLU A 190 -7.43 -4.29 -3.69
N VAL A 191 -8.63 -4.02 -3.16
CA VAL A 191 -8.94 -4.14 -1.74
C VAL A 191 -10.09 -5.11 -1.54
N SER A 192 -9.86 -6.16 -0.75
CA SER A 192 -10.90 -7.07 -0.26
C SER A 192 -11.13 -6.82 1.23
N ILE A 193 -12.38 -6.66 1.64
CA ILE A 193 -12.74 -6.33 3.02
C ILE A 193 -13.72 -7.37 3.56
N SER A 194 -13.41 -7.90 4.75
CA SER A 194 -14.25 -8.85 5.47
C SER A 194 -14.53 -8.37 6.90
N GLY A 195 -15.76 -8.55 7.36
CA GLY A 195 -16.13 -8.27 8.74
C GLY A 195 -15.97 -9.51 9.62
N VAL A 196 -15.41 -9.37 10.81
CA VAL A 196 -15.30 -10.42 11.84
C VAL A 196 -15.75 -9.86 13.18
N SER A 197 -16.53 -10.63 13.95
CA SER A 197 -16.94 -10.25 15.30
C SER A 197 -15.97 -10.83 16.33
N ILE A 198 -15.34 -9.96 17.12
CA ILE A 198 -14.44 -10.32 18.23
C ILE A 198 -14.99 -9.60 19.47
N ASP A 199 -15.24 -10.33 20.56
CA ASP A 199 -15.81 -9.80 21.81
C ASP A 199 -17.07 -8.95 21.58
N SER A 200 -17.97 -9.45 20.73
CA SER A 200 -19.24 -8.78 20.34
C SER A 200 -19.04 -7.39 19.67
N LYS A 201 -17.85 -7.11 19.14
CA LYS A 201 -17.53 -5.90 18.37
C LYS A 201 -17.08 -6.28 16.96
N TRP A 202 -17.51 -5.50 15.97
CA TRP A 202 -17.12 -5.72 14.60
C TRP A 202 -15.71 -5.18 14.33
N HIS A 203 -14.89 -6.02 13.72
CA HIS A 203 -13.55 -5.70 13.20
C HIS A 203 -13.54 -5.92 11.70
N ALA A 204 -12.80 -5.10 10.97
CA ALA A 204 -12.62 -5.29 9.53
C ALA A 204 -11.23 -5.85 9.25
N ILE A 205 -11.16 -6.90 8.43
CA ILE A 205 -9.92 -7.39 7.85
C ILE A 205 -9.88 -6.91 6.41
N CYS A 206 -8.86 -6.13 6.08
CA CYS A 206 -8.63 -5.56 4.77
C CYS A 206 -7.38 -6.18 4.16
N ILE A 207 -7.48 -6.69 2.94
CA ILE A 207 -6.34 -7.17 2.16
C ILE A 207 -6.14 -6.19 1.01
N PHE A 208 -4.95 -5.58 0.94
CA PHE A 208 -4.59 -4.62 -0.10
C PHE A 208 -3.51 -5.23 -1.00
N ARG A 209 -3.80 -5.32 -2.28
CA ARG A 209 -2.84 -5.67 -3.33
C ARG A 209 -2.51 -4.42 -4.12
N ASP A 210 -1.25 -4.02 -4.16
CA ASP A 210 -0.80 -2.93 -5.03
C ASP A 210 -0.86 -3.41 -6.49
N ILE A 211 -1.73 -2.79 -7.27
CA ILE A 211 -1.92 -3.09 -8.70
C ILE A 211 -1.47 -1.94 -9.59
N THR A 212 -0.70 -0.99 -9.04
CA THR A 212 -0.26 0.22 -9.75
C THR A 212 0.50 -0.12 -11.03
N GLU A 213 1.47 -1.05 -10.96
CA GLU A 213 2.25 -1.49 -12.12
C GLU A 213 1.39 -2.23 -13.15
N ARG A 214 0.45 -3.06 -12.70
CA ARG A 214 -0.51 -3.73 -13.61
C ARG A 214 -1.35 -2.70 -14.35
N LYS A 215 -1.90 -1.72 -13.64
CA LYS A 215 -2.73 -0.65 -14.26
C LYS A 215 -1.95 0.20 -15.24
N ARG A 216 -0.70 0.53 -14.92
CA ARG A 216 0.18 1.25 -15.85
C ARG A 216 0.45 0.43 -17.11
N SER A 217 0.74 -0.85 -16.98
CA SER A 217 0.95 -1.73 -18.13
C SER A 217 -0.31 -1.87 -19.00
N GLU A 218 -1.48 -2.06 -18.39
CA GLU A 218 -2.76 -2.08 -19.08
C GLU A 218 -3.01 -0.77 -19.85
N GLN A 219 -2.69 0.37 -19.23
CA GLN A 219 -2.81 1.69 -19.85
C GLN A 219 -1.87 1.87 -21.05
N MET A 220 -0.63 1.37 -20.97
CA MET A 220 0.32 1.42 -22.09
C MET A 220 -0.14 0.56 -23.27
N ILE A 221 -0.62 -0.66 -23.02
CA ILE A 221 -1.18 -1.55 -24.05
C ILE A 221 -2.40 -0.89 -24.71
N ALA A 222 -3.28 -0.28 -23.91
CA ALA A 222 -4.44 0.44 -24.45
C ALA A 222 -4.03 1.63 -25.31
N LEU A 223 -2.97 2.35 -24.92
CA LEU A 223 -2.41 3.46 -25.70
C LEU A 223 -1.86 2.98 -27.05
N GLU A 224 -1.01 1.95 -27.05
CA GLU A 224 -0.44 1.39 -28.28
C GLU A 224 -1.53 0.90 -29.24
N TYR A 225 -2.53 0.21 -28.71
CA TYR A 225 -3.69 -0.25 -29.50
C TYR A 225 -4.50 0.93 -30.06
N ALA A 226 -4.75 1.98 -29.27
CA ALA A 226 -5.45 3.17 -29.73
C ALA A 226 -4.71 3.87 -30.87
N VAL A 227 -3.38 4.00 -30.74
CA VAL A 227 -2.52 4.58 -31.79
C VAL A 227 -2.58 3.73 -33.07
N ALA A 228 -2.40 2.41 -32.97
CA ALA A 228 -2.47 1.53 -34.13
C ALA A 228 -3.80 1.66 -34.87
N ARG A 229 -4.92 1.70 -34.15
CA ARG A 229 -6.25 1.92 -34.73
C ARG A 229 -6.39 3.28 -35.43
N CYS A 230 -5.83 4.35 -34.84
CA CYS A 230 -5.84 5.67 -35.48
C CYS A 230 -5.07 5.69 -36.80
N LEU A 231 -3.99 4.93 -36.90
CA LEU A 231 -3.19 4.82 -38.12
C LEU A 231 -3.87 3.95 -39.20
N ASP A 232 -4.47 2.82 -38.80
CA ASP A 232 -5.11 1.87 -39.72
C ASP A 232 -6.37 2.46 -40.38
N GLY A 233 -7.16 3.22 -39.62
CA GLY A 233 -8.43 3.81 -40.09
C GLY A 233 -8.32 5.15 -40.80
N ALA A 234 -7.12 5.74 -40.98
CA ALA A 234 -6.98 7.10 -41.50
C ALA A 234 -6.76 7.15 -43.03
N ASP A 235 -7.51 7.98 -43.69
CA ASP A 235 -7.37 8.22 -45.11
C ASP A 235 -6.20 9.19 -45.44
N SER A 236 -5.85 10.09 -44.54
CA SER A 236 -4.78 11.04 -44.70
C SER A 236 -3.81 11.10 -43.53
N VAL A 237 -2.59 11.61 -43.78
CA VAL A 237 -1.56 11.82 -42.74
C VAL A 237 -2.04 12.81 -41.69
N ALA A 238 -2.73 13.87 -42.09
CA ALA A 238 -3.25 14.90 -41.19
C ALA A 238 -4.30 14.34 -40.21
N GLU A 239 -5.23 13.54 -40.74
CA GLU A 239 -6.26 12.86 -39.96
C GLU A 239 -5.63 11.88 -38.93
N ALA A 240 -4.70 11.03 -39.42
CA ALA A 240 -3.99 10.10 -38.56
C ALA A 240 -3.26 10.80 -37.42
N LEU A 241 -2.49 11.81 -37.72
CA LEU A 241 -1.73 12.59 -36.72
C LEU A 241 -2.65 13.25 -35.68
N ARG A 242 -3.74 13.87 -36.11
CA ARG A 242 -4.71 14.49 -35.20
C ARG A 242 -5.36 13.44 -34.28
N ALA A 243 -5.74 12.29 -34.83
CA ALA A 243 -6.33 11.22 -34.07
C ALA A 243 -5.34 10.61 -33.07
N VAL A 244 -4.09 10.37 -33.46
CA VAL A 244 -3.01 9.87 -32.58
C VAL A 244 -2.73 10.86 -31.45
N ILE A 245 -2.55 12.15 -31.77
CA ILE A 245 -2.28 13.20 -30.76
C ILE A 245 -3.43 13.26 -29.75
N ARG A 246 -4.68 13.25 -30.25
CA ARG A 246 -5.87 13.27 -29.40
C ARG A 246 -5.94 12.03 -28.51
N ALA A 247 -5.72 10.83 -29.05
CA ALA A 247 -5.74 9.59 -28.30
C ALA A 247 -4.68 9.58 -27.19
N MET A 248 -3.46 10.02 -27.49
CA MET A 248 -2.39 10.16 -26.50
C MET A 248 -2.74 11.16 -25.39
N CYS A 249 -3.24 12.35 -25.76
CA CYS A 249 -3.65 13.36 -24.80
C CYS A 249 -4.76 12.83 -23.87
N GLN A 250 -5.78 12.18 -24.41
CA GLN A 250 -6.91 11.67 -23.64
C GLN A 250 -6.52 10.49 -22.75
N THR A 251 -5.73 9.53 -23.28
CA THR A 251 -5.33 8.32 -22.51
C THR A 251 -4.34 8.67 -21.41
N MET A 252 -3.42 9.60 -21.68
CA MET A 252 -2.35 9.97 -20.75
C MET A 252 -2.62 11.27 -20.01
N ASN A 253 -3.80 11.88 -20.21
CA ASN A 253 -4.24 13.12 -19.57
C ASN A 253 -3.27 14.31 -19.80
N TRP A 254 -2.75 14.50 -21.03
CA TRP A 254 -1.99 15.67 -21.44
C TRP A 254 -2.92 16.76 -21.94
N ASP A 255 -2.61 18.03 -21.65
CA ASP A 255 -3.48 19.17 -22.02
C ASP A 255 -3.36 19.53 -23.49
N CYS A 256 -2.20 19.35 -24.12
CA CYS A 256 -2.06 19.48 -25.56
C CYS A 256 -0.96 18.57 -26.13
N GLY A 257 -1.07 18.27 -27.41
CA GLY A 257 -0.07 17.59 -28.20
C GLY A 257 0.09 18.24 -29.60
N ARG A 258 1.29 18.17 -30.13
CA ARG A 258 1.67 18.79 -31.42
C ARG A 258 2.59 17.86 -32.19
N TYR A 259 2.41 17.83 -33.51
CA TYR A 259 3.38 17.21 -34.40
C TYR A 259 4.13 18.30 -35.20
N LEU A 260 5.46 18.27 -35.09
CA LEU A 260 6.33 19.14 -35.84
C LEU A 260 7.10 18.28 -36.87
N ARG A 261 6.94 18.61 -38.16
CA ARG A 261 7.63 17.93 -39.26
C ARG A 261 8.98 18.57 -39.52
N ALA A 262 9.98 17.79 -39.80
CA ALA A 262 11.28 18.26 -40.26
C ALA A 262 11.21 18.76 -41.71
N ASP A 263 11.55 20.01 -41.91
CA ASP A 263 11.83 20.61 -43.21
C ASP A 263 13.36 20.64 -43.35
N GLU A 264 13.89 19.58 -43.97
CA GLU A 264 15.36 19.43 -44.13
C GLU A 264 15.95 20.54 -45.01
N SER A 265 15.17 21.04 -46.02
CA SER A 265 15.64 22.08 -46.89
C SER A 265 15.79 23.44 -46.21
N ALA A 266 14.90 23.73 -45.26
CA ALA A 266 14.94 24.95 -44.47
C ALA A 266 15.75 24.76 -43.16
N GLY A 267 16.09 23.53 -42.79
CA GLY A 267 16.80 23.22 -41.55
C GLY A 267 15.98 23.51 -40.28
N VAL A 268 14.66 23.37 -40.33
CA VAL A 268 13.75 23.70 -39.22
C VAL A 268 12.62 22.69 -39.06
N LEU A 269 12.10 22.58 -37.86
CA LEU A 269 10.83 21.92 -37.58
C LEU A 269 9.66 22.90 -37.76
N ARG A 270 8.63 22.47 -38.46
CA ARG A 270 7.37 23.25 -38.66
C ARG A 270 6.19 22.53 -38.05
N LEU A 271 5.33 23.25 -37.32
CA LEU A 271 4.07 22.72 -36.80
C LEU A 271 3.14 22.34 -37.97
N VAL A 272 2.64 21.11 -37.95
CA VAL A 272 1.74 20.58 -39.00
C VAL A 272 0.37 20.24 -38.43
N GLU A 273 0.33 19.54 -37.28
CA GLU A 273 -0.91 19.11 -36.64
C GLU A 273 -0.82 19.25 -35.12
N TYR A 274 -1.99 19.49 -34.50
CA TYR A 274 -2.10 19.62 -33.04
C TYR A 274 -3.50 19.24 -32.55
N TRP A 275 -3.58 18.98 -31.26
CA TRP A 275 -4.81 18.84 -30.48
C TRP A 275 -4.59 19.44 -29.09
N TYR A 276 -5.63 20.00 -28.48
CA TYR A 276 -5.59 20.60 -27.15
C TYR A 276 -6.95 20.56 -26.46
N VAL A 277 -6.96 20.69 -25.13
CA VAL A 277 -8.17 20.96 -24.35
C VAL A 277 -8.64 22.37 -24.68
N GLN A 278 -9.95 22.54 -24.94
CA GLN A 278 -10.52 23.81 -25.38
C GLN A 278 -10.59 24.84 -24.25
N GLU A 279 -9.46 25.44 -23.92
CA GLU A 279 -9.31 26.51 -22.94
C GLU A 279 -8.47 27.65 -23.52
N ALA A 280 -8.81 28.92 -23.19
CA ALA A 280 -8.19 30.12 -23.77
C ALA A 280 -6.66 30.16 -23.58
N ALA A 281 -6.17 29.84 -22.38
CA ALA A 281 -4.73 29.81 -22.09
C ALA A 281 -3.94 28.84 -22.97
N MET A 282 -4.55 27.71 -23.35
CA MET A 282 -3.91 26.71 -24.20
C MET A 282 -3.95 27.16 -25.67
N GLN A 283 -4.98 27.89 -26.09
CA GLN A 283 -5.04 28.52 -27.41
C GLN A 283 -3.90 29.51 -27.59
N ASP A 284 -3.71 30.45 -26.65
CA ASP A 284 -2.64 31.46 -26.70
C ASP A 284 -1.25 30.81 -26.77
N PHE A 285 -1.06 29.71 -26.06
CA PHE A 285 0.17 28.92 -26.12
C PHE A 285 0.42 28.33 -27.52
N LEU A 286 -0.63 27.80 -28.14
CA LEU A 286 -0.53 27.22 -29.49
C LEU A 286 -0.28 28.26 -30.54
N ASP A 287 -0.95 29.43 -30.46
CA ASP A 287 -0.75 30.54 -31.37
C ASP A 287 0.71 31.06 -31.31
N ALA A 288 1.29 31.16 -30.14
CA ALA A 288 2.70 31.47 -29.97
C ALA A 288 3.61 30.39 -30.58
N ALA A 289 3.25 29.12 -30.40
CA ALA A 289 4.04 27.98 -30.89
C ALA A 289 3.98 27.80 -32.42
N GLN A 290 2.88 28.21 -33.08
CA GLN A 290 2.73 28.17 -34.56
C GLN A 290 3.73 29.06 -35.28
N ASN A 291 4.04 30.22 -34.69
CA ASN A 291 4.96 31.20 -35.27
C ASN A 291 6.43 30.93 -34.98
N PHE A 292 6.73 29.85 -34.22
CA PHE A 292 8.10 29.54 -33.85
C PHE A 292 8.68 28.40 -34.69
N SER A 293 9.91 28.58 -35.17
CA SER A 293 10.67 27.55 -35.91
C SER A 293 11.82 27.03 -35.08
N TYR A 294 11.94 25.70 -34.97
CA TYR A 294 12.96 25.04 -34.16
C TYR A 294 14.07 24.51 -35.06
N GLY A 295 15.25 25.10 -35.01
CA GLY A 295 16.45 24.51 -35.60
C GLY A 295 16.97 23.31 -34.81
N PRO A 296 17.93 22.53 -35.36
CA PRO A 296 18.59 21.47 -34.65
C PRO A 296 19.23 21.96 -33.35
N GLY A 297 18.94 21.24 -32.22
CA GLY A 297 19.43 21.63 -30.91
C GLY A 297 18.68 22.78 -30.22
N VAL A 298 17.76 23.48 -30.90
CA VAL A 298 17.03 24.60 -30.35
C VAL A 298 15.79 24.13 -29.58
N GLY A 299 15.75 24.48 -28.32
CA GLY A 299 14.68 24.04 -27.40
C GLY A 299 14.56 22.51 -27.24
N MET A 300 13.45 22.04 -26.71
CA MET A 300 13.23 20.60 -26.55
C MET A 300 13.04 19.89 -27.89
N SER A 301 12.18 20.44 -28.75
CA SER A 301 11.86 19.82 -30.04
C SER A 301 13.09 19.71 -30.96
N GLY A 302 13.90 20.77 -31.07
CA GLY A 302 15.13 20.73 -31.86
C GLY A 302 16.19 19.78 -31.29
N LYS A 303 16.31 19.66 -29.97
CA LYS A 303 17.20 18.70 -29.31
C LYS A 303 16.77 17.24 -29.56
N VAL A 304 15.47 16.94 -29.50
CA VAL A 304 14.93 15.61 -29.81
C VAL A 304 15.12 15.28 -31.29
N TRP A 305 14.90 16.26 -32.19
CA TRP A 305 15.16 16.07 -33.61
C TRP A 305 16.64 15.73 -33.88
N GLN A 306 17.56 16.47 -33.28
CA GLN A 306 19.00 16.27 -33.44
C GLN A 306 19.49 14.94 -32.84
N SER A 307 19.03 14.61 -31.63
CA SER A 307 19.50 13.44 -30.88
C SER A 307 18.77 12.15 -31.24
N GLY A 308 17.55 12.24 -31.76
CA GLY A 308 16.67 11.09 -31.96
C GLY A 308 16.29 10.37 -30.66
N GLN A 309 16.39 11.04 -29.50
CA GLN A 309 16.05 10.48 -28.19
C GLN A 309 14.92 11.28 -27.56
N PRO A 310 13.99 10.64 -26.84
CA PRO A 310 12.94 11.33 -26.11
C PRO A 310 13.52 12.26 -25.02
N LEU A 311 12.83 13.36 -24.76
CA LEU A 311 13.16 14.32 -23.72
C LEU A 311 11.92 14.66 -22.90
N TRP A 312 12.04 14.54 -21.56
CA TRP A 312 11.00 14.88 -20.59
C TRP A 312 11.49 15.98 -19.65
N ILE A 313 10.68 16.99 -19.41
CA ILE A 313 10.93 18.03 -18.42
C ILE A 313 9.75 18.04 -17.45
N PRO A 314 9.97 17.64 -16.18
CA PRO A 314 8.91 17.61 -15.15
C PRO A 314 8.32 19.00 -14.85
N ASP A 315 9.18 20.02 -14.78
CA ASP A 315 8.80 21.40 -14.50
C ASP A 315 9.61 22.36 -15.38
N ILE A 316 8.96 22.85 -16.44
CA ILE A 316 9.60 23.75 -17.43
C ILE A 316 10.02 25.09 -16.83
N THR A 317 9.42 25.51 -15.72
CA THR A 317 9.76 26.80 -15.06
C THR A 317 11.14 26.76 -14.39
N LYS A 318 11.67 25.58 -14.16
CA LYS A 318 12.96 25.34 -13.49
C LYS A 318 14.04 24.82 -14.44
N ASP A 319 13.71 24.57 -15.70
CA ASP A 319 14.63 23.92 -16.64
C ASP A 319 15.07 24.86 -17.73
N ALA A 320 16.38 25.13 -17.79
CA ALA A 320 17.00 26.00 -18.80
C ALA A 320 16.89 25.45 -20.24
N ARG A 321 16.48 24.20 -20.43
CA ARG A 321 16.25 23.59 -21.75
C ARG A 321 14.92 24.03 -22.36
N ALA A 322 14.00 24.56 -21.52
CA ALA A 322 12.73 25.12 -21.97
C ALA A 322 12.98 26.50 -22.61
N LEU A 323 12.39 26.71 -23.77
CA LEU A 323 12.40 28.03 -24.43
C LEU A 323 11.37 28.96 -23.79
N THR A 324 11.82 29.87 -22.94
CA THR A 324 10.96 30.82 -22.22
C THR A 324 10.12 31.69 -23.14
N ALA A 325 10.53 31.90 -24.40
CA ALA A 325 9.80 32.69 -25.37
C ALA A 325 8.42 32.10 -25.76
N ILE A 326 8.27 30.76 -25.67
CA ILE A 326 7.01 30.09 -26.02
C ILE A 326 6.19 29.80 -24.75
N PHE A 327 6.87 29.51 -23.65
CA PHE A 327 6.24 29.21 -22.37
C PHE A 327 6.02 30.50 -21.56
N LYS A 328 5.06 31.31 -21.96
CA LYS A 328 4.64 32.47 -21.16
C LYS A 328 3.98 31.95 -19.85
N ALA A 329 4.20 32.68 -18.76
CA ALA A 329 3.62 32.32 -17.44
C ALA A 329 2.09 32.19 -17.50
N GLU A 330 1.44 32.95 -18.38
CA GLU A 330 -0.01 32.96 -18.60
C GLU A 330 -0.56 31.65 -19.20
N SER A 331 0.27 30.87 -19.92
CA SER A 331 -0.15 29.58 -20.48
C SER A 331 -0.42 28.51 -19.41
N GLY A 332 0.12 28.67 -18.19
CA GLY A 332 0.03 27.70 -17.09
C GLY A 332 0.74 26.38 -17.36
N VAL A 333 1.44 26.23 -18.49
CA VAL A 333 2.16 24.98 -18.81
C VAL A 333 3.29 24.77 -17.81
N ARG A 334 3.34 23.57 -17.23
CA ARG A 334 4.30 23.18 -16.21
C ARG A 334 5.25 22.07 -16.67
N SER A 335 4.77 21.09 -17.41
CA SER A 335 5.60 19.99 -17.89
C SER A 335 5.54 19.83 -19.40
N ALA A 336 6.61 19.25 -19.95
CA ALA A 336 6.73 19.00 -21.37
C ALA A 336 7.41 17.66 -21.65
N PHE A 337 6.92 16.97 -22.67
CA PHE A 337 7.44 15.70 -23.13
C PHE A 337 7.51 15.69 -24.66
N VAL A 338 8.67 15.36 -25.21
CA VAL A 338 8.90 15.36 -26.66
C VAL A 338 9.59 14.04 -27.03
N PHE A 339 9.15 13.42 -28.13
CA PHE A 339 9.80 12.22 -28.65
C PHE A 339 9.86 12.21 -30.19
N PRO A 340 10.85 11.52 -30.79
CA PRO A 340 11.06 11.51 -32.21
C PRO A 340 10.06 10.63 -32.93
N VAL A 341 9.60 11.08 -34.11
CA VAL A 341 8.91 10.28 -35.12
C VAL A 341 9.95 9.82 -36.14
N LYS A 342 10.15 8.51 -36.24
CA LYS A 342 11.22 7.93 -37.07
C LYS A 342 10.70 7.12 -38.23
N ALA A 343 11.29 7.33 -39.41
CA ALA A 343 11.14 6.49 -40.58
C ALA A 343 12.54 6.11 -41.09
N GLU A 344 12.76 4.84 -41.42
CA GLU A 344 14.04 4.30 -41.90
C GLU A 344 15.25 4.74 -41.06
N GLY A 345 15.07 4.77 -39.74
CA GLY A 345 16.13 5.17 -38.80
C GLY A 345 16.38 6.68 -38.69
N ARG A 346 15.76 7.52 -39.51
CA ARG A 346 15.87 8.99 -39.46
C ARG A 346 14.70 9.61 -38.70
N THR A 347 14.96 10.72 -38.03
CA THR A 347 13.91 11.50 -37.37
C THR A 347 13.27 12.46 -38.38
N ILE A 348 12.05 12.14 -38.85
CA ILE A 348 11.29 12.92 -39.83
C ILE A 348 10.41 14.00 -39.19
N GLY A 349 10.31 14.00 -37.88
CA GLY A 349 9.55 14.95 -37.08
C GLY A 349 9.57 14.58 -35.61
N VAL A 350 8.89 15.34 -34.81
CA VAL A 350 8.73 15.13 -33.37
C VAL A 350 7.29 15.29 -32.93
N LEU A 351 6.88 14.49 -31.93
CA LEU A 351 5.63 14.69 -31.20
C LEU A 351 5.95 15.34 -29.86
N ALA A 352 5.30 16.44 -29.55
CA ALA A 352 5.51 17.26 -28.36
C ALA A 352 4.21 17.39 -27.57
N PHE A 353 4.24 17.06 -26.29
CA PHE A 353 3.11 17.10 -25.37
C PHE A 353 3.39 18.05 -24.21
N ASN A 354 2.37 18.72 -23.73
CA ASN A 354 2.48 19.68 -22.63
C ASN A 354 1.32 19.49 -21.64
N SER A 355 1.61 19.72 -20.35
CA SER A 355 0.62 19.70 -19.28
C SER A 355 0.79 20.87 -18.33
N ARG A 356 -0.31 21.31 -17.73
CA ARG A 356 -0.34 22.33 -16.66
C ARG A 356 -0.01 21.76 -15.29
N GLU A 357 0.09 20.44 -15.18
CA GLU A 357 0.55 19.75 -13.98
C GLU A 357 2.04 19.43 -14.09
N ILE A 358 2.72 19.36 -12.93
CA ILE A 358 4.08 18.81 -12.85
C ILE A 358 3.96 17.30 -13.02
N ARG A 359 4.75 16.73 -13.95
CA ARG A 359 4.70 15.31 -14.27
C ARG A 359 6.09 14.70 -14.28
N GLU A 360 6.32 13.79 -13.36
CA GLU A 360 7.56 13.03 -13.32
C GLU A 360 7.67 12.07 -14.51
N PRO A 361 8.90 11.79 -14.99
CA PRO A 361 9.13 10.87 -16.09
C PRO A 361 8.58 9.47 -15.79
N ASP A 362 7.81 8.93 -16.74
CA ASP A 362 7.27 7.58 -16.69
C ASP A 362 8.10 6.66 -17.60
N ALA A 363 8.79 5.69 -17.02
CA ALA A 363 9.67 4.78 -17.74
C ALA A 363 8.91 3.88 -18.73
N GLN A 364 7.66 3.51 -18.43
CA GLN A 364 6.83 2.69 -19.32
C GLN A 364 6.37 3.52 -20.53
N LEU A 365 5.95 4.76 -20.29
CA LEU A 365 5.61 5.67 -21.39
C LEU A 365 6.83 5.97 -22.26
N LEU A 366 8.02 6.19 -21.68
CA LEU A 366 9.26 6.39 -22.42
C LEU A 366 9.64 5.18 -23.29
N ALA A 367 9.29 3.97 -22.88
CA ALA A 367 9.46 2.77 -23.69
C ALA A 367 8.42 2.70 -24.83
N ALA A 368 7.14 2.91 -24.51
CA ALA A 368 6.04 2.85 -25.47
C ALA A 368 6.18 3.88 -26.60
N VAL A 369 6.61 5.11 -26.31
CA VAL A 369 6.72 6.15 -27.35
C VAL A 369 7.80 5.90 -28.39
N ARG A 370 8.76 5.03 -28.11
CA ARG A 370 9.73 4.58 -29.14
C ARG A 370 9.04 3.74 -30.22
N VAL A 371 8.13 2.87 -29.79
CA VAL A 371 7.30 2.06 -30.70
C VAL A 371 6.33 2.96 -31.44
N ILE A 372 5.59 3.81 -30.73
CA ILE A 372 4.63 4.76 -31.30
C ILE A 372 5.28 5.67 -32.33
N GLY A 373 6.45 6.27 -32.01
CA GLY A 373 7.17 7.14 -32.94
C GLY A 373 7.59 6.44 -34.23
N SER A 374 7.96 5.15 -34.15
CA SER A 374 8.30 4.35 -35.34
C SER A 374 7.05 3.96 -36.15
N GLN A 375 5.94 3.61 -35.48
CA GLN A 375 4.67 3.30 -36.15
C GLN A 375 4.13 4.52 -36.92
N VAL A 376 4.09 5.69 -36.29
CA VAL A 376 3.66 6.96 -36.91
C VAL A 376 4.57 7.30 -38.08
N GLY A 377 5.88 7.20 -37.92
CA GLY A 377 6.86 7.47 -38.98
C GLY A 377 6.70 6.56 -40.18
N GLY A 378 6.59 5.27 -39.96
CA GLY A 378 6.34 4.28 -41.03
C GLY A 378 5.01 4.50 -41.76
N PHE A 379 3.96 4.92 -41.03
CA PHE A 379 2.69 5.31 -41.67
C PHE A 379 2.84 6.53 -42.58
N ILE A 380 3.49 7.60 -42.09
CA ILE A 380 3.71 8.83 -42.85
C ILE A 380 4.48 8.51 -44.15
N GLN A 381 5.53 7.70 -44.04
CA GLN A 381 6.35 7.34 -45.19
C GLN A 381 5.54 6.55 -46.23
N ARG A 382 4.82 5.49 -45.84
CA ARG A 382 3.96 4.74 -46.78
C ARG A 382 2.91 5.58 -47.50
N LYS A 383 2.30 6.55 -46.78
CA LYS A 383 1.32 7.48 -47.42
C LYS A 383 1.99 8.43 -48.40
N HIS A 384 3.22 8.88 -48.16
CA HIS A 384 3.96 9.72 -49.11
C HIS A 384 4.37 8.93 -50.36
N GLU A 385 4.84 7.68 -50.20
CA GLU A 385 5.19 6.81 -51.33
C GLU A 385 3.99 6.46 -52.18
N ALA A 386 2.80 6.31 -51.58
CA ALA A 386 1.56 6.03 -52.34
C ALA A 386 1.01 7.23 -53.13
N LEU A 387 1.51 8.45 -52.80
CA LEU A 387 1.10 9.68 -53.49
C LEU A 387 2.14 10.21 -54.50
N ALA A 388 3.35 9.63 -54.51
CA ALA A 388 4.43 9.97 -55.43
C ALA A 388 4.38 9.10 -56.70
#